data_d558c7af0c91798a3f55be04450c28d7
#
_entry.id   d558c7af0c91798a3f55be04450c28d7
#
_cell.length_a   1.000
_cell.length_b   1.000
_cell.length_c   1.000
_cell.angle_alpha   90.00
_cell.angle_beta   90.00
_cell.angle_gamma   90.00
#
_symmetry.space_group_name_H-M   'P 1'
#
loop_
_entity.id
_entity.type
_entity.pdbx_description
1 polymer ?
#
loop_
_entity_poly.entity_id
_entity_poly.type
_entity_poly.pdbx_seq_one_letter_code
_entity_poly.pdbx_strand_id
1 'polypeptide(L)'
;MASGYNQIHPLASGSMSRSPTPRRRATLASLAAELKVSRTTISNAYNRPDQLSADLRERVLATAKRLGYPGPDPVARSLRTRKAGAVGLMITEPLNYSFSDPAALDFVAGLAESCEEAGQGLLLVAIGPNRSVSDGSAAVLAAGVDGFVVYSASDDDPYLPVVQQRHLPVVVVDQPKDVPGTSRVCIDDRGSMRRLAEYVVGLGHREIALLTMRLGRDWPHGGPRPAVADPERVQTPHFHVQRERIHGVYDAMIAAGLDPESLTVVESYEHLPTSGGAAAEVALDANPRITALMCTADVLALSAMDYLRARGIYVPGQMTVTGFDGIPEALRRGLSTVMQPSLEKGRRAGRLLHNPPRDGLPVIDVLATEVVRGRTAGPPA
;
A
#
# COMPACT_ATOMS: atom_id res chain seq x y z
N MET A 1 -70.34 16.60 -19.24
CA MET A 1 -70.68 16.64 -20.68
C MET A 1 -69.50 16.11 -21.44
N ALA A 2 -69.74 15.09 -22.30
CA ALA A 2 -68.96 14.53 -23.41
C ALA A 2 -67.56 13.98 -23.04
N SER A 3 -67.37 12.70 -22.84
CA SER A 3 -67.43 11.54 -23.76
C SER A 3 -66.55 11.72 -25.01
N GLY A 4 -65.40 11.06 -25.03
CA GLY A 4 -64.47 10.85 -26.13
C GLY A 4 -63.87 9.45 -26.08
N TYR A 5 -64.56 8.49 -26.66
CA TYR A 5 -64.07 7.14 -26.93
C TYR A 5 -62.95 7.21 -27.97
N ASN A 6 -61.82 6.66 -27.68
CA ASN A 6 -60.77 6.46 -28.65
C ASN A 6 -60.67 4.96 -28.99
N GLN A 7 -60.89 4.66 -30.28
CA GLN A 7 -60.92 3.31 -30.85
C GLN A 7 -59.50 2.70 -30.86
N ILE A 8 -59.40 1.47 -30.38
CA ILE A 8 -58.18 0.66 -30.47
C ILE A 8 -58.21 -0.09 -31.80
N HIS A 9 -57.28 0.20 -32.70
CA HIS A 9 -57.01 -0.61 -33.89
C HIS A 9 -56.11 -1.81 -33.50
N PRO A 10 -56.38 -3.01 -34.00
CA PRO A 10 -55.51 -4.15 -33.77
C PRO A 10 -54.25 -4.05 -34.64
N LEU A 11 -53.09 -4.07 -33.99
CA LEU A 11 -51.80 -4.12 -34.65
C LEU A 11 -51.57 -5.54 -35.22
N ALA A 12 -51.11 -5.56 -36.45
CA ALA A 12 -50.80 -6.71 -37.27
C ALA A 12 -49.79 -7.65 -36.59
N SER A 13 -50.01 -8.95 -36.75
CA SER A 13 -49.12 -10.04 -36.37
C SER A 13 -47.78 -9.94 -37.09
N GLY A 14 -46.78 -9.34 -36.40
CA GLY A 14 -45.40 -9.33 -36.82
C GLY A 14 -44.76 -10.68 -36.59
N SER A 15 -44.19 -11.27 -37.63
CA SER A 15 -43.43 -12.52 -37.62
C SER A 15 -42.36 -12.51 -36.52
N MET A 16 -42.39 -13.47 -35.59
CA MET A 16 -41.35 -13.71 -34.63
C MET A 16 -40.05 -14.04 -35.37
N SER A 17 -39.15 -13.06 -35.44
CA SER A 17 -37.75 -13.26 -35.80
C SER A 17 -37.12 -14.23 -34.78
N ARG A 18 -36.73 -15.40 -35.24
CA ARG A 18 -35.96 -16.36 -34.45
C ARG A 18 -34.69 -15.70 -33.98
N SER A 19 -34.54 -15.50 -32.66
CA SER A 19 -33.29 -15.08 -32.01
C SER A 19 -32.17 -16.02 -32.47
N PRO A 20 -30.98 -15.47 -32.85
CA PRO A 20 -29.88 -16.32 -33.28
C PRO A 20 -29.46 -17.20 -32.10
N THR A 21 -29.49 -18.51 -32.32
CA THR A 21 -28.99 -19.51 -31.35
C THR A 21 -27.57 -19.09 -30.89
N PRO A 22 -27.27 -19.00 -29.60
CA PRO A 22 -25.98 -18.62 -29.15
C PRO A 22 -24.94 -19.57 -29.75
N ARG A 23 -24.00 -19.05 -30.54
CA ARG A 23 -22.88 -19.83 -31.11
C ARG A 23 -22.21 -20.52 -29.95
N ARG A 24 -22.23 -21.86 -29.93
CA ARG A 24 -21.54 -22.69 -28.93
C ARG A 24 -20.09 -22.25 -28.91
N ARG A 25 -19.63 -21.69 -27.80
CA ARG A 25 -18.20 -21.30 -27.62
C ARG A 25 -17.34 -22.51 -27.94
N ALA A 26 -16.33 -22.30 -28.77
CA ALA A 26 -15.34 -23.34 -29.05
C ALA A 26 -14.66 -23.78 -27.74
N THR A 27 -14.46 -25.09 -27.61
CA THR A 27 -13.84 -25.70 -26.46
C THR A 27 -12.49 -26.31 -26.83
N LEU A 28 -11.66 -26.60 -25.85
CA LEU A 28 -10.40 -27.34 -26.06
C LEU A 28 -10.67 -28.68 -26.76
N ALA A 29 -11.80 -29.32 -26.46
CA ALA A 29 -12.20 -30.59 -27.11
C ALA A 29 -12.57 -30.41 -28.60
N SER A 30 -13.33 -29.36 -28.95
CA SER A 30 -13.68 -29.08 -30.35
C SER A 30 -12.43 -28.72 -31.18
N LEU A 31 -11.48 -28.00 -30.61
CA LEU A 31 -10.23 -27.65 -31.26
C LEU A 31 -9.33 -28.88 -31.48
N ALA A 32 -9.27 -29.78 -30.50
CA ALA A 32 -8.53 -31.04 -30.60
C ALA A 32 -9.10 -31.97 -31.69
N ALA A 33 -10.43 -32.04 -31.78
CA ALA A 33 -11.13 -32.82 -32.80
C ALA A 33 -10.89 -32.26 -34.20
N GLU A 34 -10.96 -30.93 -34.38
CA GLU A 34 -10.73 -30.25 -35.67
C GLU A 34 -9.32 -30.49 -36.20
N LEU A 35 -8.34 -30.42 -35.33
CA LEU A 35 -6.92 -30.59 -35.69
C LEU A 35 -6.44 -32.04 -35.66
N LYS A 36 -7.28 -32.98 -35.21
CA LYS A 36 -6.97 -34.41 -35.02
C LYS A 36 -5.74 -34.63 -34.13
N VAL A 37 -5.65 -33.87 -33.05
CA VAL A 37 -4.59 -33.95 -32.05
C VAL A 37 -5.18 -34.17 -30.65
N SER A 38 -4.33 -34.51 -29.68
CA SER A 38 -4.77 -34.66 -28.30
C SER A 38 -5.14 -33.31 -27.64
N ARG A 39 -6.02 -33.33 -26.63
CA ARG A 39 -6.29 -32.14 -25.80
C ARG A 39 -5.03 -31.61 -25.13
N THR A 40 -4.11 -32.50 -24.78
CA THR A 40 -2.80 -32.15 -24.22
C THR A 40 -1.97 -31.36 -25.23
N THR A 41 -1.96 -31.76 -26.51
CA THR A 41 -1.28 -31.03 -27.58
C THR A 41 -1.79 -29.61 -27.72
N ILE A 42 -3.13 -29.41 -27.70
CA ILE A 42 -3.71 -28.06 -27.72
C ILE A 42 -3.30 -27.27 -26.49
N SER A 43 -3.38 -27.87 -25.28
CA SER A 43 -2.94 -27.22 -24.04
C SER A 43 -1.47 -26.81 -24.06
N ASN A 44 -0.60 -27.65 -24.62
CA ASN A 44 0.81 -27.38 -24.74
C ASN A 44 1.13 -26.22 -25.70
N ALA A 45 0.32 -26.01 -26.75
CA ALA A 45 0.50 -24.87 -27.65
C ALA A 45 0.43 -23.50 -26.93
N TYR A 46 -0.28 -23.45 -25.80
CA TYR A 46 -0.41 -22.26 -24.95
C TYR A 46 0.54 -22.27 -23.75
N ASN A 47 0.75 -23.43 -23.13
CA ASN A 47 1.42 -23.52 -21.82
C ASN A 47 2.87 -24.02 -21.89
N ARG A 48 3.24 -24.77 -22.96
CA ARG A 48 4.57 -25.36 -23.16
C ARG A 48 4.89 -25.37 -24.66
N PRO A 49 5.08 -24.18 -25.26
CA PRO A 49 5.31 -24.07 -26.70
C PRO A 49 6.59 -24.78 -27.17
N ASP A 50 7.56 -24.92 -26.28
CA ASP A 50 8.80 -25.67 -26.48
C ASP A 50 8.62 -27.17 -26.74
N GLN A 51 7.49 -27.74 -26.32
CA GLN A 51 7.14 -29.15 -26.55
C GLN A 51 6.45 -29.43 -27.90
N LEU A 52 6.28 -28.42 -28.74
CA LEU A 52 5.63 -28.54 -30.02
C LEU A 52 6.53 -28.00 -31.15
N SER A 53 6.36 -28.57 -32.35
CA SER A 53 6.97 -27.95 -33.54
C SER A 53 6.33 -26.58 -33.80
N ALA A 54 7.10 -25.64 -34.33
CA ALA A 54 6.63 -24.29 -34.67
C ALA A 54 5.40 -24.33 -35.61
N ASP A 55 5.42 -25.18 -36.61
CA ASP A 55 4.31 -25.40 -37.55
C ASP A 55 3.03 -25.86 -36.86
N LEU A 56 3.14 -26.88 -35.99
CA LEU A 56 1.96 -27.39 -35.28
C LEU A 56 1.38 -26.32 -34.31
N ARG A 57 2.25 -25.56 -33.62
CA ARG A 57 1.84 -24.48 -32.74
C ARG A 57 1.07 -23.39 -33.53
N GLU A 58 1.61 -22.96 -34.67
CA GLU A 58 0.98 -21.95 -35.52
C GLU A 58 -0.41 -22.42 -36.02
N ARG A 59 -0.51 -23.67 -36.49
CA ARG A 59 -1.77 -24.29 -36.90
C ARG A 59 -2.80 -24.31 -35.75
N VAL A 60 -2.39 -24.63 -34.53
CA VAL A 60 -3.27 -24.62 -33.35
C VAL A 60 -3.78 -23.21 -33.08
N LEU A 61 -2.90 -22.20 -33.04
CA LEU A 61 -3.27 -20.81 -32.77
C LEU A 61 -4.17 -20.22 -33.87
N ALA A 62 -3.88 -20.49 -35.14
CA ALA A 62 -4.69 -20.05 -36.26
C ALA A 62 -6.10 -20.67 -36.22
N THR A 63 -6.20 -21.97 -35.92
CA THR A 63 -7.50 -22.67 -35.81
C THR A 63 -8.27 -22.17 -34.59
N ALA A 64 -7.59 -21.93 -33.47
CA ALA A 64 -8.22 -21.35 -32.27
C ALA A 64 -8.85 -19.98 -32.58
N LYS A 65 -8.10 -19.10 -33.25
CA LYS A 65 -8.59 -17.78 -33.68
C LYS A 65 -9.80 -17.91 -34.62
N ARG A 66 -9.75 -18.80 -35.60
CA ARG A 66 -10.85 -19.06 -36.54
C ARG A 66 -12.12 -19.56 -35.85
N LEU A 67 -11.97 -20.44 -34.85
CA LEU A 67 -13.09 -21.00 -34.10
C LEU A 67 -13.59 -20.12 -32.93
N GLY A 68 -12.89 -19.01 -32.65
CA GLY A 68 -13.19 -18.14 -31.52
C GLY A 68 -12.91 -18.79 -30.16
N TYR A 69 -11.89 -19.67 -30.09
CA TYR A 69 -11.43 -20.25 -28.84
C TYR A 69 -10.48 -19.28 -28.14
N PRO A 70 -10.83 -18.76 -26.93
CA PRO A 70 -10.04 -17.72 -26.26
C PRO A 70 -8.77 -18.24 -25.58
N GLY A 71 -8.50 -19.55 -25.64
CA GLY A 71 -7.42 -20.20 -24.91
C GLY A 71 -7.93 -21.11 -23.78
N PRO A 72 -7.00 -21.76 -23.05
CA PRO A 72 -7.36 -22.57 -21.88
C PRO A 72 -8.04 -21.73 -20.82
N ASP A 73 -9.10 -22.28 -20.21
CA ASP A 73 -9.82 -21.64 -19.12
C ASP A 73 -8.88 -21.39 -17.92
N PRO A 74 -8.68 -20.12 -17.49
CA PRO A 74 -7.84 -19.79 -16.36
C PRO A 74 -8.28 -20.48 -15.06
N VAL A 75 -9.59 -20.61 -14.81
CA VAL A 75 -10.14 -21.25 -13.62
C VAL A 75 -9.81 -22.75 -13.63
N ALA A 76 -10.05 -23.44 -14.76
CA ALA A 76 -9.69 -24.84 -14.90
C ALA A 76 -8.16 -25.06 -14.77
N ARG A 77 -7.35 -24.09 -15.21
CA ARG A 77 -5.90 -24.11 -15.04
C ARG A 77 -5.54 -23.99 -13.55
N SER A 78 -6.09 -23.02 -12.83
CA SER A 78 -5.80 -22.80 -11.41
C SER A 78 -6.17 -24.00 -10.55
N LEU A 79 -7.33 -24.62 -10.81
CA LEU A 79 -7.76 -25.86 -10.14
C LEU A 79 -6.76 -27.02 -10.38
N ARG A 80 -6.28 -27.17 -11.61
CA ARG A 80 -5.34 -28.25 -11.98
C ARG A 80 -3.93 -28.01 -11.42
N THR A 81 -3.46 -26.79 -11.42
CA THR A 81 -2.11 -26.42 -10.97
C THR A 81 -2.05 -26.09 -9.49
N ARG A 82 -3.20 -25.88 -8.85
CA ARG A 82 -3.32 -25.31 -7.49
C ARG A 82 -2.57 -23.99 -7.33
N LYS A 83 -2.49 -23.21 -8.44
CA LYS A 83 -1.88 -21.88 -8.46
C LYS A 83 -2.89 -20.88 -9.02
N ALA A 84 -3.09 -19.79 -8.29
CA ALA A 84 -3.90 -18.66 -8.72
C ALA A 84 -3.18 -17.82 -9.78
N GLY A 85 -1.86 -17.75 -9.72
CA GLY A 85 -1.02 -16.92 -10.57
C GLY A 85 -1.05 -15.44 -10.16
N ALA A 86 -1.29 -15.15 -8.90
CA ALA A 86 -1.32 -13.80 -8.37
C ALA A 86 -0.77 -13.73 -6.94
N VAL A 87 -0.21 -12.59 -6.58
CA VAL A 87 0.19 -12.20 -5.22
C VAL A 87 -0.89 -11.28 -4.65
N GLY A 88 -1.30 -11.51 -3.41
CA GLY A 88 -2.18 -10.61 -2.66
C GLY A 88 -1.38 -9.55 -1.93
N LEU A 89 -1.65 -8.28 -2.18
CA LEU A 89 -1.17 -7.20 -1.34
C LEU A 89 -2.29 -6.78 -0.38
N MET A 90 -2.14 -7.12 0.90
CA MET A 90 -3.06 -6.69 1.94
C MET A 90 -2.70 -5.28 2.40
N ILE A 91 -3.67 -4.38 2.31
CA ILE A 91 -3.57 -2.97 2.71
C ILE A 91 -4.69 -2.67 3.69
N THR A 92 -4.34 -2.16 4.88
CA THR A 92 -5.30 -1.85 5.96
C THR A 92 -5.78 -0.39 5.93
N GLU A 93 -5.33 0.37 4.95
CA GLU A 93 -5.78 1.71 4.63
C GLU A 93 -6.83 1.72 3.50
N PRO A 94 -7.60 2.81 3.31
CA PRO A 94 -8.45 2.97 2.14
C PRO A 94 -7.62 2.80 0.86
N LEU A 95 -8.18 2.13 -0.16
CA LEU A 95 -7.43 1.81 -1.39
C LEU A 95 -6.86 3.05 -2.09
N ASN A 96 -7.58 4.19 -2.04
CA ASN A 96 -7.10 5.45 -2.60
C ASN A 96 -5.81 5.96 -1.94
N TYR A 97 -5.55 5.60 -0.69
CA TYR A 97 -4.30 5.94 0.00
C TYR A 97 -3.08 5.44 -0.76
N SER A 98 -3.09 4.18 -1.20
CA SER A 98 -1.97 3.58 -1.95
C SER A 98 -1.66 4.27 -3.28
N PHE A 99 -2.58 5.09 -3.78
CA PHE A 99 -2.41 5.85 -5.02
C PHE A 99 -2.20 7.35 -4.78
N SER A 100 -2.44 7.85 -3.56
CA SER A 100 -2.27 9.26 -3.20
C SER A 100 -0.99 9.52 -2.39
N ASP A 101 -0.47 8.51 -1.70
CA ASP A 101 0.83 8.58 -1.01
C ASP A 101 1.95 8.09 -1.93
N PRO A 102 2.89 8.96 -2.34
CA PRO A 102 3.96 8.60 -3.26
C PRO A 102 4.88 7.49 -2.74
N ALA A 103 5.11 7.40 -1.42
CA ALA A 103 5.94 6.34 -0.84
C ALA A 103 5.24 4.97 -0.92
N ALA A 104 3.92 4.93 -0.66
CA ALA A 104 3.11 3.73 -0.84
C ALA A 104 3.02 3.35 -2.33
N LEU A 105 2.89 4.33 -3.23
CA LEU A 105 2.86 4.09 -4.67
C LEU A 105 4.16 3.48 -5.18
N ASP A 106 5.31 3.99 -4.75
CA ASP A 106 6.62 3.44 -5.10
C ASP A 106 6.77 1.99 -4.59
N PHE A 107 6.28 1.72 -3.38
CA PHE A 107 6.26 0.36 -2.85
C PHE A 107 5.41 -0.59 -3.72
N VAL A 108 4.18 -0.17 -4.07
CA VAL A 108 3.30 -0.96 -4.95
C VAL A 108 3.93 -1.18 -6.31
N ALA A 109 4.59 -0.17 -6.88
CA ALA A 109 5.32 -0.28 -8.14
C ALA A 109 6.44 -1.31 -8.07
N GLY A 110 7.28 -1.29 -7.03
CA GLY A 110 8.34 -2.26 -6.83
C GLY A 110 7.84 -3.69 -6.65
N LEU A 111 6.72 -3.88 -5.93
CA LEU A 111 6.08 -5.19 -5.80
C LEU A 111 5.51 -5.67 -7.14
N ALA A 112 4.89 -4.77 -7.92
CA ALA A 112 4.35 -5.08 -9.24
C ALA A 112 5.46 -5.53 -10.20
N GLU A 113 6.61 -4.85 -10.22
CA GLU A 113 7.78 -5.27 -11.01
C GLU A 113 8.23 -6.70 -10.65
N SER A 114 8.30 -7.03 -9.36
CA SER A 114 8.66 -8.39 -8.93
C SER A 114 7.61 -9.44 -9.33
N CYS A 115 6.32 -9.09 -9.30
CA CYS A 115 5.25 -9.96 -9.78
C CYS A 115 5.35 -10.18 -11.29
N GLU A 116 5.65 -9.13 -12.07
CA GLU A 116 5.83 -9.20 -13.52
C GLU A 116 7.01 -10.11 -13.88
N GLU A 117 8.16 -9.95 -13.21
CA GLU A 117 9.33 -10.84 -13.37
C GLU A 117 8.99 -12.31 -13.10
N ALA A 118 8.09 -12.58 -12.14
CA ALA A 118 7.62 -13.92 -11.80
C ALA A 118 6.47 -14.44 -12.70
N GLY A 119 5.95 -13.61 -13.62
CA GLY A 119 4.80 -13.92 -14.46
C GLY A 119 3.50 -14.08 -13.68
N GLN A 120 3.34 -13.33 -12.57
CA GLN A 120 2.17 -13.33 -11.70
C GLN A 120 1.44 -11.98 -11.75
N GLY A 121 0.14 -11.99 -11.46
CA GLY A 121 -0.63 -10.76 -11.22
C GLY A 121 -0.47 -10.25 -9.80
N LEU A 122 -0.81 -8.97 -9.58
CA LEU A 122 -0.93 -8.36 -8.27
C LEU A 122 -2.41 -8.09 -7.95
N LEU A 123 -2.93 -8.67 -6.86
CA LEU A 123 -4.27 -8.46 -6.36
C LEU A 123 -4.23 -7.56 -5.13
N LEU A 124 -4.80 -6.37 -5.21
CA LEU A 124 -4.94 -5.47 -4.07
C LEU A 124 -6.12 -5.92 -3.19
N VAL A 125 -5.84 -6.33 -1.97
CA VAL A 125 -6.83 -6.72 -0.95
C VAL A 125 -6.94 -5.56 0.04
N ALA A 126 -7.77 -4.57 -0.31
CA ALA A 126 -7.96 -3.38 0.53
C ALA A 126 -8.97 -3.66 1.64
N ILE A 127 -8.51 -3.47 2.88
CA ILE A 127 -9.28 -3.67 4.10
C ILE A 127 -9.20 -2.38 4.93
N GLY A 128 -9.80 -1.31 4.40
CA GLY A 128 -9.77 -0.01 5.05
C GLY A 128 -10.43 0.01 6.43
N PRO A 129 -10.13 1.02 7.25
CA PRO A 129 -10.55 1.11 8.67
C PRO A 129 -12.07 1.12 8.87
N ASN A 130 -12.83 1.52 7.85
CA ASN A 130 -14.29 1.57 7.88
C ASN A 130 -14.96 0.23 7.54
N ARG A 131 -14.20 -0.82 7.30
CA ARG A 131 -14.73 -2.15 6.98
C ARG A 131 -14.95 -2.96 8.26
N SER A 132 -16.06 -3.71 8.32
CA SER A 132 -16.25 -4.63 9.44
C SER A 132 -15.18 -5.73 9.42
N VAL A 133 -14.82 -6.25 10.60
CA VAL A 133 -13.83 -7.33 10.70
C VAL A 133 -14.28 -8.57 9.92
N SER A 134 -15.59 -8.88 9.91
CA SER A 134 -16.15 -10.00 9.16
C SER A 134 -15.99 -9.84 7.64
N ASP A 135 -16.29 -8.63 7.11
CA ASP A 135 -16.18 -8.37 5.66
C ASP A 135 -14.73 -8.33 5.19
N GLY A 136 -13.83 -7.78 6.02
CA GLY A 136 -12.39 -7.79 5.74
C GLY A 136 -11.83 -9.22 5.75
N SER A 137 -12.20 -10.03 6.73
CA SER A 137 -11.82 -11.44 6.80
C SER A 137 -12.34 -12.24 5.61
N ALA A 138 -13.60 -12.00 5.20
CA ALA A 138 -14.16 -12.62 4.01
C ALA A 138 -13.39 -12.24 2.73
N ALA A 139 -12.95 -10.99 2.60
CA ALA A 139 -12.14 -10.55 1.47
C ALA A 139 -10.77 -11.26 1.42
N VAL A 140 -10.10 -11.43 2.56
CA VAL A 140 -8.84 -12.20 2.65
C VAL A 140 -9.06 -13.65 2.27
N LEU A 141 -10.12 -14.28 2.79
CA LEU A 141 -10.43 -15.69 2.51
C LEU A 141 -10.81 -15.93 1.04
N ALA A 142 -11.52 -14.98 0.41
CA ALA A 142 -11.93 -15.06 -0.99
C ALA A 142 -10.83 -14.72 -1.99
N ALA A 143 -9.71 -14.12 -1.56
CA ALA A 143 -8.63 -13.72 -2.44
C ALA A 143 -7.98 -14.92 -3.13
N GLY A 144 -8.07 -14.98 -4.46
CA GLY A 144 -7.44 -16.01 -5.29
C GLY A 144 -5.97 -15.69 -5.52
N VAL A 145 -5.10 -16.03 -4.56
CA VAL A 145 -3.66 -15.69 -4.57
C VAL A 145 -2.80 -16.87 -4.15
N ASP A 146 -1.52 -16.83 -4.51
CA ASP A 146 -0.51 -17.84 -4.17
C ASP A 146 0.30 -17.48 -2.92
N GLY A 147 0.19 -16.25 -2.44
CA GLY A 147 0.83 -15.74 -1.24
C GLY A 147 0.39 -14.31 -0.95
N PHE A 148 0.77 -13.80 0.21
CA PHE A 148 0.43 -12.45 0.66
C PHE A 148 1.67 -11.63 1.00
N VAL A 149 1.64 -10.38 0.58
CA VAL A 149 2.44 -9.31 1.15
C VAL A 149 1.52 -8.45 2.02
N VAL A 150 1.86 -8.30 3.30
CA VAL A 150 1.13 -7.49 4.27
C VAL A 150 1.86 -6.18 4.43
N TYR A 151 1.24 -5.08 4.00
CA TYR A 151 1.85 -3.76 4.00
C TYR A 151 1.36 -2.93 5.18
N SER A 152 2.29 -2.63 6.09
CA SER A 152 2.13 -1.64 7.17
C SER A 152 0.87 -1.82 8.03
N ALA A 153 0.55 -3.07 8.41
CA ALA A 153 -0.56 -3.36 9.32
C ALA A 153 -0.20 -3.06 10.78
N SER A 154 -1.18 -2.76 11.62
CA SER A 154 -0.96 -2.53 13.06
C SER A 154 -0.54 -3.80 13.81
N ASP A 155 0.06 -3.65 14.99
CA ASP A 155 0.47 -4.79 15.84
C ASP A 155 -0.73 -5.65 16.27
N ASP A 156 -1.92 -5.06 16.39
CA ASP A 156 -3.20 -5.67 16.74
C ASP A 156 -4.11 -5.93 15.54
N ASP A 157 -3.54 -6.06 14.33
CA ASP A 157 -4.33 -6.24 13.12
C ASP A 157 -5.17 -7.53 13.15
N PRO A 158 -6.50 -7.48 13.00
CA PRO A 158 -7.37 -8.65 13.12
C PRO A 158 -7.35 -9.55 11.88
N TYR A 159 -6.77 -9.09 10.78
CA TYR A 159 -6.78 -9.82 9.51
C TYR A 159 -5.51 -10.66 9.31
N LEU A 160 -4.42 -10.31 9.99
CA LEU A 160 -3.16 -11.06 9.90
C LEU A 160 -3.34 -12.53 10.33
N PRO A 161 -4.06 -12.87 11.43
CA PRO A 161 -4.37 -14.26 11.76
C PRO A 161 -5.17 -14.97 10.65
N VAL A 162 -6.06 -14.26 9.95
CA VAL A 162 -6.85 -14.82 8.84
C VAL A 162 -5.95 -15.10 7.63
N VAL A 163 -4.98 -14.22 7.34
CA VAL A 163 -3.95 -14.48 6.31
C VAL A 163 -3.15 -15.73 6.64
N GLN A 164 -2.72 -15.88 7.90
CA GLN A 164 -1.95 -17.06 8.36
C GLN A 164 -2.75 -18.35 8.26
N GLN A 165 -4.07 -18.34 8.54
CA GLN A 165 -4.96 -19.50 8.37
C GLN A 165 -5.04 -20.01 6.92
N ARG A 166 -4.67 -19.19 5.94
CA ARG A 166 -4.60 -19.61 4.54
C ARG A 166 -3.45 -20.60 4.26
N HIS A 167 -2.47 -20.71 5.16
CA HIS A 167 -1.27 -21.53 4.98
C HIS A 167 -0.52 -21.25 3.66
N LEU A 168 -0.56 -20.01 3.21
CA LEU A 168 0.18 -19.52 2.06
C LEU A 168 1.46 -18.79 2.52
N PRO A 169 2.48 -18.66 1.66
CA PRO A 169 3.62 -17.79 1.95
C PRO A 169 3.17 -16.37 2.30
N VAL A 170 3.78 -15.79 3.33
CA VAL A 170 3.50 -14.41 3.78
C VAL A 170 4.81 -13.66 3.97
N VAL A 171 4.86 -12.43 3.50
CA VAL A 171 5.93 -11.47 3.78
C VAL A 171 5.29 -10.22 4.39
N VAL A 172 5.81 -9.77 5.53
CA VAL A 172 5.40 -8.51 6.15
C VAL A 172 6.32 -7.38 5.70
N VAL A 173 5.78 -6.20 5.46
CA VAL A 173 6.55 -5.00 5.14
C VAL A 173 6.34 -3.97 6.24
N ASP A 174 7.45 -3.50 6.78
CA ASP A 174 7.57 -2.58 7.90
C ASP A 174 6.98 -3.14 9.21
N GLN A 175 5.69 -3.35 9.28
CA GLN A 175 4.98 -3.76 10.50
C GLN A 175 3.81 -4.71 10.21
N PRO A 176 3.36 -5.53 11.18
CA PRO A 176 3.89 -5.66 12.55
C PRO A 176 5.27 -6.33 12.60
N LYS A 177 6.02 -6.08 13.70
CA LYS A 177 7.41 -6.54 13.82
C LYS A 177 7.53 -8.05 14.06
N ASP A 178 6.78 -8.55 15.01
CA ASP A 178 6.98 -9.90 15.56
C ASP A 178 5.86 -10.84 15.09
N VAL A 179 5.92 -11.24 13.81
CA VAL A 179 5.00 -12.23 13.23
C VAL A 179 5.72 -13.58 13.12
N PRO A 180 5.35 -14.58 13.92
CA PRO A 180 6.05 -15.86 13.94
C PRO A 180 6.10 -16.53 12.57
N GLY A 181 7.28 -17.01 12.18
CA GLY A 181 7.48 -17.77 10.95
C GLY A 181 7.37 -16.94 9.66
N THR A 182 7.37 -15.60 9.76
CA THR A 182 7.14 -14.71 8.62
C THR A 182 8.37 -13.85 8.32
N SER A 183 8.81 -13.81 7.07
CA SER A 183 9.87 -12.91 6.64
C SER A 183 9.39 -11.46 6.61
N ARG A 184 10.30 -10.53 6.89
CA ARG A 184 9.99 -9.11 6.94
C ARG A 184 11.00 -8.28 6.15
N VAL A 185 10.50 -7.30 5.38
CA VAL A 185 11.29 -6.24 4.75
C VAL A 185 10.98 -4.93 5.46
N CYS A 186 11.98 -4.23 5.96
CA CYS A 186 11.80 -3.00 6.73
C CYS A 186 13.03 -2.09 6.63
N ILE A 187 12.95 -0.96 7.32
CA ILE A 187 14.08 -0.07 7.60
C ILE A 187 14.31 0.01 9.11
N ASP A 188 15.39 0.66 9.53
CA ASP A 188 15.58 1.09 10.91
C ASP A 188 14.89 2.46 11.11
N ASP A 189 13.59 2.43 11.41
CA ASP A 189 12.77 3.65 11.62
C ASP A 189 13.30 4.48 12.79
N ARG A 190 13.64 3.83 13.93
CA ARG A 190 14.14 4.51 15.12
C ARG A 190 15.47 5.21 14.89
N GLY A 191 16.46 4.48 14.37
CA GLY A 191 17.77 5.05 14.07
C GLY A 191 17.71 6.11 12.98
N SER A 192 16.83 5.94 12.00
CA SER A 192 16.64 6.92 10.92
C SER A 192 16.06 8.24 11.45
N MET A 193 14.99 8.16 12.24
CA MET A 193 14.36 9.34 12.83
C MET A 193 15.27 9.97 13.88
N ARG A 194 16.02 9.17 14.66
CA ARG A 194 17.01 9.69 15.61
C ARG A 194 18.06 10.54 14.90
N ARG A 195 18.66 10.08 13.79
CA ARG A 195 19.65 10.86 13.03
C ARG A 195 19.08 12.19 12.52
N LEU A 196 17.83 12.20 12.07
CA LEU A 196 17.15 13.42 11.65
C LEU A 196 16.87 14.35 12.83
N ALA A 197 16.44 13.83 13.98
CA ALA A 197 16.21 14.60 15.20
C ALA A 197 17.51 15.16 15.80
N GLU A 198 18.60 14.38 15.81
CA GLU A 198 19.93 14.85 16.20
C GLU A 198 20.37 16.06 15.35
N TYR A 199 20.06 16.05 14.05
CA TYR A 199 20.32 17.20 13.19
C TYR A 199 19.49 18.42 13.61
N VAL A 200 18.19 18.29 13.84
CA VAL A 200 17.29 19.37 14.27
C VAL A 200 17.69 19.94 15.63
N VAL A 201 17.93 19.08 16.61
CA VAL A 201 18.37 19.48 17.95
C VAL A 201 19.76 20.13 17.91
N GLY A 202 20.65 19.62 17.05
CA GLY A 202 21.98 20.18 16.81
C GLY A 202 21.95 21.60 16.21
N LEU A 203 20.89 21.98 15.50
CA LEU A 203 20.67 23.36 15.04
C LEU A 203 20.23 24.32 16.16
N GLY A 204 19.95 23.82 17.35
CA GLY A 204 19.58 24.63 18.52
C GLY A 204 18.10 24.58 18.89
N HIS A 205 17.26 23.83 18.17
CA HIS A 205 15.84 23.70 18.50
C HIS A 205 15.62 22.99 19.84
N ARG A 206 14.69 23.50 20.63
CA ARG A 206 14.31 22.97 21.95
C ARG A 206 12.80 22.77 22.07
N GLU A 207 12.02 23.64 21.45
CA GLU A 207 10.56 23.55 21.33
C GLU A 207 10.23 22.90 20.00
N ILE A 208 9.90 21.61 20.05
CA ILE A 208 9.73 20.75 18.87
C ILE A 208 8.35 20.13 18.88
N ALA A 209 7.68 20.08 17.73
CA ALA A 209 6.52 19.23 17.55
C ALA A 209 6.80 18.13 16.55
N LEU A 210 6.19 16.96 16.77
CA LEU A 210 6.18 15.84 15.86
C LEU A 210 4.75 15.65 15.29
N LEU A 211 4.62 15.88 14.00
CA LEU A 211 3.38 15.60 13.27
C LEU A 211 3.41 14.16 12.78
N THR A 212 2.47 13.34 13.25
CA THR A 212 2.47 11.92 12.98
C THR A 212 1.13 11.46 12.38
N MET A 213 1.17 10.29 11.81
CA MET A 213 0.00 9.52 11.43
C MET A 213 -0.68 8.98 12.69
N ARG A 214 -1.90 8.43 12.56
CA ARG A 214 -2.61 7.88 13.73
C ARG A 214 -1.76 6.81 14.44
N LEU A 215 -1.86 6.80 15.76
CA LEU A 215 -1.09 5.93 16.63
C LEU A 215 -1.77 4.60 16.93
N GLY A 216 -3.07 4.48 16.62
CA GLY A 216 -3.86 3.28 16.80
C GLY A 216 -4.93 3.14 15.72
N ARG A 217 -5.59 1.99 15.68
CA ARG A 217 -6.71 1.74 14.77
C ARG A 217 -7.97 2.50 15.16
N ASP A 218 -8.14 2.75 16.45
CA ASP A 218 -9.15 3.61 17.02
C ASP A 218 -8.83 5.10 16.80
N TRP A 219 -9.85 5.93 16.85
CA TRP A 219 -9.71 7.37 16.79
C TRP A 219 -10.52 8.01 17.93
N PRO A 220 -9.88 8.37 19.05
CA PRO A 220 -10.57 8.85 20.24
C PRO A 220 -11.01 10.32 20.18
N HIS A 221 -10.59 11.09 19.17
CA HIS A 221 -10.69 12.55 19.15
C HIS A 221 -12.00 13.11 18.54
N GLY A 222 -12.99 12.26 18.26
CA GLY A 222 -14.34 12.71 17.88
C GLY A 222 -14.42 13.48 16.55
N GLY A 223 -13.82 12.96 15.47
CA GLY A 223 -13.86 13.54 14.13
C GLY A 223 -12.50 13.49 13.44
N PRO A 224 -12.40 13.74 12.13
CA PRO A 224 -11.18 13.49 11.35
C PRO A 224 -10.10 14.57 11.53
N ARG A 225 -10.29 15.54 12.45
CA ARG A 225 -9.30 16.60 12.68
C ARG A 225 -8.09 16.07 13.45
N PRO A 226 -6.86 16.52 13.11
CA PRO A 226 -5.69 16.24 13.91
C PRO A 226 -5.87 16.72 15.36
N ALA A 227 -5.21 16.02 16.28
CA ALA A 227 -5.26 16.35 17.70
C ALA A 227 -3.91 16.12 18.38
N VAL A 228 -3.65 16.84 19.47
CA VAL A 228 -2.52 16.51 20.33
C VAL A 228 -2.80 15.15 20.96
N ALA A 229 -1.86 14.23 20.80
CA ALA A 229 -2.00 12.87 21.32
C ALA A 229 -1.79 12.86 22.85
N ASP A 230 -2.62 12.07 23.53
CA ASP A 230 -2.44 11.85 24.95
C ASP A 230 -1.12 11.14 25.26
N PRO A 231 -0.44 11.44 26.39
CA PRO A 231 0.84 10.83 26.74
C PRO A 231 0.81 9.30 26.74
N GLU A 232 -0.24 8.66 27.24
CA GLU A 232 -0.41 7.20 27.24
C GLU A 232 -0.42 6.65 25.80
N ARG A 233 -1.13 7.33 24.90
CA ARG A 233 -1.24 6.97 23.50
C ARG A 233 0.11 7.13 22.74
N VAL A 234 0.89 8.13 23.11
CA VAL A 234 2.25 8.37 22.59
C VAL A 234 3.23 7.29 23.07
N GLN A 235 3.07 6.78 24.28
CA GLN A 235 3.93 5.74 24.85
C GLN A 235 3.65 4.36 24.27
N THR A 236 2.41 4.07 23.87
CA THR A 236 1.96 2.74 23.42
C THR A 236 1.28 2.75 22.07
N PRO A 237 1.88 3.30 21.01
CA PRO A 237 1.31 3.24 19.67
C PRO A 237 1.17 1.80 19.18
N HIS A 238 0.01 1.47 18.58
CA HIS A 238 -0.24 0.16 17.98
C HIS A 238 0.42 0.02 16.59
N PHE A 239 0.89 1.11 16.02
CA PHE A 239 1.71 1.09 14.81
C PHE A 239 3.19 1.14 15.16
N HIS A 240 3.88 0.02 14.99
CA HIS A 240 5.31 -0.10 15.29
C HIS A 240 6.16 0.99 14.63
N VAL A 241 5.90 1.32 13.37
CA VAL A 241 6.62 2.37 12.64
C VAL A 241 6.51 3.72 13.35
N GLN A 242 5.30 4.12 13.77
CA GLN A 242 5.10 5.40 14.46
C GLN A 242 5.79 5.40 15.83
N ARG A 243 5.67 4.29 16.56
CA ARG A 243 6.36 4.10 17.85
C ARG A 243 7.87 4.27 17.72
N GLU A 244 8.48 3.61 16.74
CA GLU A 244 9.93 3.69 16.54
C GLU A 244 10.37 5.08 16.10
N ARG A 245 9.61 5.77 15.25
CA ARG A 245 9.90 7.15 14.85
C ARG A 245 9.80 8.12 16.05
N ILE A 246 8.77 8.00 16.89
CA ILE A 246 8.65 8.78 18.13
C ILE A 246 9.84 8.52 19.06
N HIS A 247 10.17 7.24 19.30
CA HIS A 247 11.31 6.88 20.14
C HIS A 247 12.65 7.38 19.57
N GLY A 248 12.80 7.45 18.24
CA GLY A 248 13.96 8.05 17.61
C GLY A 248 14.10 9.55 17.96
N VAL A 249 13.00 10.30 17.98
CA VAL A 249 13.03 11.71 18.44
C VAL A 249 13.38 11.78 19.92
N TYR A 250 12.77 10.94 20.77
CA TYR A 250 13.10 10.88 22.20
C TYR A 250 14.57 10.60 22.46
N ASP A 251 15.15 9.62 21.76
CA ASP A 251 16.58 9.28 21.89
C ASP A 251 17.47 10.49 21.61
N ALA A 252 17.17 11.27 20.57
CA ALA A 252 17.93 12.46 20.22
C ALA A 252 17.75 13.59 21.25
N MET A 253 16.53 13.78 21.77
CA MET A 253 16.25 14.78 22.81
C MET A 253 16.98 14.44 24.12
N ILE A 254 16.89 13.18 24.56
CA ILE A 254 17.57 12.71 25.79
C ILE A 254 19.08 12.87 25.64
N ALA A 255 19.66 12.48 24.49
CA ALA A 255 21.09 12.63 24.24
C ALA A 255 21.57 14.11 24.30
N ALA A 256 20.69 15.05 24.02
CA ALA A 256 20.94 16.49 24.10
C ALA A 256 20.55 17.12 25.46
N GLY A 257 20.14 16.32 26.45
CA GLY A 257 19.72 16.77 27.76
C GLY A 257 18.36 17.48 27.77
N LEU A 258 17.50 17.20 26.79
CA LEU A 258 16.13 17.72 26.71
C LEU A 258 15.18 16.70 27.32
N ASP A 259 14.10 17.22 27.90
CA ASP A 259 13.01 16.40 28.40
C ASP A 259 12.15 15.87 27.22
N PRO A 260 12.07 14.56 26.99
CA PRO A 260 11.24 14.01 25.92
C PRO A 260 9.73 14.29 26.12
N GLU A 261 9.27 14.52 27.36
CA GLU A 261 7.87 14.87 27.62
C GLU A 261 7.50 16.28 27.12
N SER A 262 8.51 17.13 26.81
CA SER A 262 8.30 18.43 26.18
C SER A 262 7.95 18.34 24.70
N LEU A 263 8.08 17.16 24.06
CA LEU A 263 7.72 16.95 22.65
C LEU A 263 6.21 17.05 22.47
N THR A 264 5.74 18.02 21.68
CA THR A 264 4.33 18.09 21.28
C THR A 264 4.07 17.10 20.15
N VAL A 265 3.36 16.01 20.40
CA VAL A 265 2.98 15.02 19.37
C VAL A 265 1.57 15.30 18.91
N VAL A 266 1.40 15.51 17.60
CA VAL A 266 0.08 15.73 16.97
C VAL A 266 -0.17 14.59 15.99
N GLU A 267 -1.22 13.79 16.27
CA GLU A 267 -1.62 12.71 15.39
C GLU A 267 -2.69 13.14 14.39
N SER A 268 -2.63 12.60 13.18
CA SER A 268 -3.60 12.82 12.10
C SER A 268 -4.30 11.51 11.76
N TYR A 269 -5.64 11.56 11.63
CA TYR A 269 -6.45 10.37 11.30
C TYR A 269 -6.16 9.86 9.89
N GLU A 270 -6.08 10.76 8.92
CA GLU A 270 -5.86 10.44 7.51
C GLU A 270 -4.61 11.12 6.97
N HIS A 271 -3.99 10.52 5.96
CA HIS A 271 -2.86 11.05 5.22
C HIS A 271 -3.33 11.80 3.97
N LEU A 272 -4.20 12.77 4.17
CA LEU A 272 -4.62 13.63 3.08
C LEU A 272 -3.56 14.70 2.79
N PRO A 273 -3.54 15.25 1.56
CA PRO A 273 -2.65 16.37 1.23
C PRO A 273 -2.81 17.61 2.11
N THR A 274 -3.87 17.68 2.91
CA THR A 274 -4.18 18.79 3.83
C THR A 274 -3.90 18.46 5.30
N SER A 275 -3.66 17.20 5.66
CA SER A 275 -3.55 16.75 7.06
C SER A 275 -2.39 17.42 7.80
N GLY A 276 -1.23 17.57 7.16
CA GLY A 276 -0.07 18.19 7.79
C GLY A 276 -0.26 19.67 8.11
N GLY A 277 -0.99 20.42 7.28
CA GLY A 277 -1.31 21.84 7.55
C GLY A 277 -2.24 21.97 8.76
N ALA A 278 -3.28 21.14 8.84
CA ALA A 278 -4.18 21.10 10.00
C ALA A 278 -3.45 20.64 11.28
N ALA A 279 -2.52 19.69 11.17
CA ALA A 279 -1.70 19.25 12.30
C ALA A 279 -0.73 20.34 12.77
N ALA A 280 -0.14 21.10 11.85
CA ALA A 280 0.70 22.24 12.17
C ALA A 280 -0.08 23.34 12.92
N GLU A 281 -1.33 23.62 12.50
CA GLU A 281 -2.22 24.54 13.22
C GLU A 281 -2.43 24.08 14.67
N VAL A 282 -2.82 22.82 14.87
CA VAL A 282 -3.04 22.24 16.20
C VAL A 282 -1.77 22.30 17.05
N ALA A 283 -0.59 22.00 16.46
CA ALA A 283 0.67 22.06 17.18
C ALA A 283 1.00 23.49 17.65
N LEU A 284 0.85 24.49 16.78
CA LEU A 284 1.13 25.90 17.09
C LEU A 284 0.13 26.52 18.06
N ASP A 285 -1.13 26.08 18.03
CA ASP A 285 -2.16 26.49 18.98
C ASP A 285 -1.86 25.90 20.38
N ALA A 286 -1.40 24.65 20.43
CA ALA A 286 -1.02 24.00 21.68
C ALA A 286 0.26 24.57 22.31
N ASN A 287 1.26 24.90 21.50
CA ASN A 287 2.51 25.51 21.94
C ASN A 287 3.05 26.53 20.93
N PRO A 288 2.76 27.82 21.12
CA PRO A 288 3.23 28.89 20.22
C PRO A 288 4.75 29.10 20.17
N ARG A 289 5.51 28.46 21.08
CA ARG A 289 6.98 28.56 21.13
C ARG A 289 7.68 27.55 20.22
N ILE A 290 6.93 26.65 19.56
CA ILE A 290 7.50 25.66 18.65
C ILE A 290 8.31 26.38 17.56
N THR A 291 9.53 25.92 17.37
CA THR A 291 10.47 26.41 16.34
C THR A 291 10.79 25.35 15.28
N ALA A 292 10.42 24.09 15.51
CA ALA A 292 10.62 23.01 14.55
C ALA A 292 9.39 22.07 14.51
N LEU A 293 8.92 21.81 13.30
CA LEU A 293 7.95 20.78 12.99
C LEU A 293 8.68 19.60 12.34
N MET A 294 8.79 18.50 13.04
CA MET A 294 9.23 17.23 12.48
C MET A 294 8.01 16.44 12.03
N CYS A 295 8.07 15.79 10.90
CA CYS A 295 6.95 15.02 10.37
C CYS A 295 7.37 13.58 10.12
N THR A 296 6.48 12.63 10.44
CA THR A 296 6.72 11.21 10.19
C THR A 296 6.46 10.79 8.74
N ALA A 297 6.06 11.72 7.88
CA ALA A 297 5.92 11.51 6.44
C ALA A 297 6.13 12.83 5.68
N ASP A 298 6.66 12.76 4.48
CA ASP A 298 6.88 13.95 3.63
C ASP A 298 5.57 14.61 3.22
N VAL A 299 4.50 13.86 3.02
CA VAL A 299 3.18 14.42 2.69
C VAL A 299 2.66 15.34 3.80
N LEU A 300 2.92 15.00 5.07
CA LEU A 300 2.60 15.87 6.20
C LEU A 300 3.49 17.12 6.20
N ALA A 301 4.78 16.96 5.97
CA ALA A 301 5.73 18.07 5.94
C ALA A 301 5.41 19.06 4.82
N LEU A 302 5.12 18.58 3.62
CA LEU A 302 4.76 19.43 2.48
C LEU A 302 3.49 20.24 2.75
N SER A 303 2.48 19.61 3.32
CA SER A 303 1.23 20.26 3.71
C SER A 303 1.45 21.29 4.83
N ALA A 304 2.27 20.97 5.83
CA ALA A 304 2.64 21.92 6.89
C ALA A 304 3.38 23.13 6.33
N MET A 305 4.31 22.94 5.38
CA MET A 305 5.00 24.04 4.69
C MET A 305 4.03 24.95 3.93
N ASP A 306 3.02 24.39 3.28
CA ASP A 306 2.00 25.19 2.56
C ASP A 306 1.14 25.99 3.53
N TYR A 307 0.76 25.42 4.66
CA TYR A 307 0.06 26.10 5.74
C TYR A 307 0.90 27.26 6.32
N LEU A 308 2.16 27.00 6.67
CA LEU A 308 3.08 28.03 7.22
C LEU A 308 3.25 29.19 6.23
N ARG A 309 3.45 28.90 4.95
CA ARG A 309 3.56 29.89 3.89
C ARG A 309 2.29 30.75 3.80
N ALA A 310 1.11 30.14 3.88
CA ALA A 310 -0.18 30.87 3.85
C ALA A 310 -0.35 31.79 5.07
N ARG A 311 0.30 31.48 6.19
CA ARG A 311 0.33 32.30 7.41
C ARG A 311 1.47 33.33 7.42
N GLY A 312 2.30 33.38 6.39
CA GLY A 312 3.47 34.27 6.34
C GLY A 312 4.61 33.86 7.24
N ILE A 313 4.67 32.60 7.68
CA ILE A 313 5.76 32.05 8.49
C ILE A 313 6.82 31.48 7.55
N TYR A 314 8.04 31.99 7.66
CA TYR A 314 9.13 31.63 6.76
C TYR A 314 9.83 30.35 7.18
N VAL A 315 9.99 29.41 6.22
CA VAL A 315 10.77 28.18 6.38
C VAL A 315 12.08 28.32 5.61
N PRO A 316 13.26 28.15 6.21
CA PRO A 316 13.50 27.76 7.60
C PRO A 316 13.59 28.93 8.59
N GLY A 317 13.54 30.19 8.13
CA GLY A 317 13.93 31.38 8.91
C GLY A 317 13.17 31.58 10.24
N GLN A 318 11.92 31.14 10.32
CA GLN A 318 11.11 31.22 11.54
C GLN A 318 10.67 29.83 12.04
N MET A 319 10.60 28.86 11.13
CA MET A 319 10.16 27.50 11.44
C MET A 319 10.98 26.49 10.63
N THR A 320 11.66 25.59 11.30
CA THR A 320 12.22 24.40 10.67
C THR A 320 11.13 23.39 10.37
N VAL A 321 11.15 22.78 9.17
CA VAL A 321 10.27 21.67 8.80
C VAL A 321 11.11 20.51 8.27
N THR A 322 10.87 19.31 8.80
CA THR A 322 11.50 18.08 8.29
C THR A 322 10.45 17.02 8.01
N GLY A 323 10.78 16.10 7.09
CA GLY A 323 9.90 15.01 6.69
C GLY A 323 10.54 13.63 6.81
N PHE A 324 9.87 12.64 6.26
CA PHE A 324 10.31 11.27 6.16
C PHE A 324 9.72 10.68 4.88
N ASP A 325 10.45 9.88 4.13
CA ASP A 325 10.19 9.08 2.94
C ASP A 325 11.13 9.44 1.77
N GLY A 326 11.48 10.70 1.57
CA GLY A 326 12.32 11.18 0.48
C GLY A 326 11.57 11.18 -0.87
N ILE A 327 10.27 11.49 -0.86
CA ILE A 327 9.48 11.50 -2.09
C ILE A 327 9.96 12.59 -3.07
N PRO A 328 9.78 12.40 -4.40
CA PRO A 328 10.31 13.33 -5.41
C PRO A 328 9.90 14.79 -5.21
N GLU A 329 8.66 15.05 -4.77
CA GLU A 329 8.18 16.42 -4.51
C GLU A 329 8.90 17.06 -3.31
N ALA A 330 9.12 16.30 -2.25
CA ALA A 330 9.87 16.76 -1.08
C ALA A 330 11.29 17.18 -1.45
N LEU A 331 11.98 16.35 -2.24
CA LEU A 331 13.34 16.64 -2.72
C LEU A 331 13.36 17.89 -3.63
N ARG A 332 12.38 18.01 -4.56
CA ARG A 332 12.27 19.20 -5.41
C ARG A 332 12.05 20.48 -4.61
N ARG A 333 11.22 20.44 -3.57
CA ARG A 333 10.99 21.57 -2.66
C ARG A 333 12.11 21.82 -1.67
N GLY A 334 13.14 20.96 -1.66
CA GLY A 334 14.32 21.08 -0.79
C GLY A 334 14.00 20.73 0.66
N LEU A 335 13.05 19.83 0.91
CA LEU A 335 12.73 19.35 2.25
C LEU A 335 13.90 18.59 2.86
N SER A 336 14.23 18.90 4.11
CA SER A 336 15.12 18.05 4.91
C SER A 336 14.34 16.82 5.34
N THR A 337 14.78 15.62 4.94
CA THR A 337 13.99 14.40 5.09
C THR A 337 14.89 13.16 5.28
N VAL A 338 14.27 12.06 5.68
CA VAL A 338 14.88 10.73 5.60
C VAL A 338 14.42 10.09 4.29
N MET A 339 15.35 9.78 3.40
CA MET A 339 15.07 9.02 2.20
C MET A 339 15.04 7.52 2.52
N GLN A 340 13.92 6.87 2.24
CA GLN A 340 13.75 5.43 2.34
C GLN A 340 13.57 4.78 0.96
N PRO A 341 14.05 3.54 0.77
CA PRO A 341 14.00 2.88 -0.54
C PRO A 341 12.67 2.17 -0.77
N SER A 342 11.54 2.92 -0.86
CA SER A 342 10.18 2.36 -0.95
C SER A 342 10.00 1.41 -2.14
N LEU A 343 10.51 1.76 -3.33
CA LEU A 343 10.49 0.90 -4.51
C LEU A 343 11.24 -0.43 -4.27
N GLU A 344 12.43 -0.35 -3.67
CA GLU A 344 13.23 -1.56 -3.39
C GLU A 344 12.59 -2.42 -2.28
N LYS A 345 11.91 -1.82 -1.30
CA LYS A 345 11.10 -2.59 -0.34
C LYS A 345 10.08 -3.49 -1.06
N GLY A 346 9.36 -2.93 -2.05
CA GLY A 346 8.39 -3.68 -2.85
C GLY A 346 9.05 -4.84 -3.61
N ARG A 347 10.16 -4.57 -4.31
CA ARG A 347 10.93 -5.59 -5.03
C ARG A 347 11.41 -6.71 -4.11
N ARG A 348 11.95 -6.34 -2.94
CA ARG A 348 12.45 -7.32 -1.95
C ARG A 348 11.33 -8.16 -1.37
N ALA A 349 10.20 -7.55 -1.03
CA ALA A 349 9.03 -8.28 -0.53
C ALA A 349 8.53 -9.31 -1.54
N GLY A 350 8.40 -8.93 -2.82
CA GLY A 350 8.04 -9.86 -3.88
C GLY A 350 9.06 -10.98 -4.07
N ARG A 351 10.36 -10.65 -4.11
CA ARG A 351 11.43 -11.67 -4.26
C ARG A 351 11.43 -12.67 -3.11
N LEU A 352 11.27 -12.23 -1.85
CA LEU A 352 11.17 -13.11 -0.69
C LEU A 352 9.94 -14.01 -0.75
N LEU A 353 8.82 -13.51 -1.26
CA LEU A 353 7.60 -14.30 -1.43
C LEU A 353 7.78 -15.38 -2.50
N HIS A 354 8.39 -15.03 -3.64
CA HIS A 354 8.59 -15.97 -4.76
C HIS A 354 9.70 -16.98 -4.49
N ASN A 355 10.72 -16.58 -3.75
CA ASN A 355 11.91 -17.37 -3.44
C ASN A 355 12.15 -17.39 -1.94
N PRO A 356 11.29 -18.09 -1.17
CA PRO A 356 11.49 -18.20 0.28
C PRO A 356 12.82 -18.87 0.60
N PRO A 357 13.42 -18.58 1.75
CA PRO A 357 14.67 -19.21 2.19
C PRO A 357 14.59 -20.73 2.15
N ARG A 358 15.65 -21.39 1.68
CA ARG A 358 15.68 -22.84 1.49
C ARG A 358 15.62 -23.64 2.78
N ASP A 359 16.09 -23.07 3.87
CA ASP A 359 16.05 -23.63 5.23
C ASP A 359 14.71 -23.42 5.94
N GLY A 360 13.78 -22.68 5.30
CA GLY A 360 12.46 -22.37 5.86
C GLY A 360 12.49 -21.37 7.01
N LEU A 361 13.65 -20.77 7.32
CA LEU A 361 13.74 -19.76 8.37
C LEU A 361 13.33 -18.38 7.85
N PRO A 362 12.60 -17.57 8.65
CA PRO A 362 12.23 -16.24 8.26
C PRO A 362 13.46 -15.33 8.15
N VAL A 363 13.46 -14.46 7.14
CA VAL A 363 14.49 -13.44 6.91
C VAL A 363 13.95 -12.08 7.32
N ILE A 364 14.76 -11.31 8.04
CA ILE A 364 14.53 -9.89 8.30
C ILE A 364 15.50 -9.11 7.41
N ASP A 365 14.98 -8.51 6.35
CA ASP A 365 15.73 -7.72 5.38
C ASP A 365 15.58 -6.23 5.74
N VAL A 366 16.64 -5.64 6.33
CA VAL A 366 16.65 -4.24 6.77
C VAL A 366 17.37 -3.40 5.73
N LEU A 367 16.64 -2.53 5.05
CA LEU A 367 17.21 -1.66 4.03
C LEU A 367 17.78 -0.37 4.65
N ALA A 368 18.85 0.14 4.04
CA ALA A 368 19.47 1.38 4.46
C ALA A 368 18.63 2.61 4.11
N THR A 369 18.74 3.65 4.94
CA THR A 369 18.13 4.96 4.76
C THR A 369 19.19 6.05 4.77
N GLU A 370 18.89 7.21 4.22
CA GLU A 370 19.76 8.37 4.18
C GLU A 370 19.04 9.62 4.70
N VAL A 371 19.73 10.44 5.52
CA VAL A 371 19.24 11.77 5.92
C VAL A 371 19.67 12.79 4.88
N VAL A 372 18.71 13.32 4.14
CA VAL A 372 18.92 14.40 3.18
C VAL A 372 18.73 15.74 3.89
N ARG A 373 19.82 16.52 4.00
CA ARG A 373 19.78 17.87 4.55
C ARG A 373 19.40 18.85 3.45
N GLY A 374 18.14 19.26 3.44
CA GLY A 374 17.60 20.21 2.48
C GLY A 374 17.69 21.67 2.97
N ARG A 375 16.79 22.51 2.45
CA ARG A 375 16.75 23.96 2.71
C ARG A 375 15.67 24.36 3.73
N THR A 376 14.95 23.39 4.32
CA THR A 376 13.81 23.65 5.21
C THR A 376 14.16 23.54 6.67
N ALA A 377 15.42 23.25 7.01
CA ALA A 377 15.93 23.24 8.37
C ALA A 377 17.05 24.28 8.51
N GLY A 378 16.98 25.08 9.58
CA GLY A 378 17.92 26.14 9.96
C GLY A 378 17.87 26.36 11.45
N PRO A 379 18.75 27.19 12.04
CA PRO A 379 18.73 27.50 13.47
C PRO A 379 17.39 28.18 13.85
N PRO A 380 16.93 28.06 15.12
CA PRO A 380 15.77 28.81 15.59
C PRO A 380 16.01 30.31 15.52
N ALA A 381 14.97 31.10 15.26
CA ALA A 381 15.01 32.55 15.14
C ALA A 381 15.32 33.25 16.48
#